data_a943da2e629a4567dcfb7cd9fa87840d
#
_entry.id   a943da2e629a4567dcfb7cd9fa87840d
#
_cell.length_a   1.000
_cell.length_b   1.000
_cell.length_c   1.000
_cell.angle_alpha   90.00
_cell.angle_beta   90.00
_cell.angle_gamma   90.00
#
_symmetry.space_group_name_H-M   'P 1'
#
loop_
_entity.id
_entity.type
_entity.pdbx_description
1 polymer ?
#
loop_
_entity_poly.entity_id
_entity_poly.type
_entity_poly.pdbx_seq_one_letter_code
_entity_poly.pdbx_strand_id
1 'polypeptide(L)'
;MKSRRTVRKYARLPFWQRVDVSDDKDACWEWLGAVQTAGYGMTSKGLAHRIAYEDAVGPIPEGLTIDHLCRTKTCCNPNHMEPVTLAENLRRAVKTRNHHRGGNLAYAARTHCKWGHEYTQENTRMNGNSRVCKACAKRRSDEFQWRRANEGA
;
A
#
# COMPACT_ATOMS: atom_id res chain seq x y z
N MET A 1 2.71 11.30 -6.26
CA MET A 1 1.52 11.10 -7.13
C MET A 1 1.79 11.73 -8.48
N LYS A 2 1.69 10.98 -9.59
CA LYS A 2 1.86 11.53 -10.94
C LYS A 2 0.68 12.47 -11.26
N SER A 3 0.96 13.63 -11.87
CA SER A 3 -0.09 14.63 -12.16
C SER A 3 -1.08 14.08 -13.21
N ARG A 4 -2.33 14.55 -13.19
CA ARG A 4 -3.35 14.19 -14.21
C ARG A 4 -2.89 14.49 -15.64
N ARG A 5 -2.00 15.47 -15.82
CA ARG A 5 -1.42 15.87 -17.11
C ARG A 5 -0.45 14.82 -17.64
N THR A 6 0.37 14.23 -16.76
CA THR A 6 1.31 13.14 -17.08
C THR A 6 0.57 11.88 -17.52
N VAL A 7 -0.49 11.48 -16.77
CA VAL A 7 -1.30 10.30 -17.10
C VAL A 7 -1.95 10.42 -18.48
N ARG A 8 -2.46 11.60 -18.85
CA ARG A 8 -3.06 11.84 -20.17
C ARG A 8 -2.07 11.70 -21.33
N LYS A 9 -0.79 12.08 -21.12
CA LYS A 9 0.27 11.95 -22.13
C LYS A 9 0.46 10.50 -22.57
N TYR A 10 0.39 9.54 -21.64
CA TYR A 10 0.61 8.14 -21.94
C TYR A 10 -0.64 7.36 -22.36
N ALA A 11 -1.84 7.92 -22.20
CA ALA A 11 -3.10 7.20 -22.43
C ALA A 11 -3.30 6.69 -23.88
N ARG A 12 -2.69 7.33 -24.85
CA ARG A 12 -2.79 7.01 -26.29
C ARG A 12 -1.62 6.22 -26.85
N LEU A 13 -0.58 5.98 -26.03
CA LEU A 13 0.60 5.25 -26.48
C LEU A 13 0.35 3.73 -26.48
N PRO A 14 1.08 2.95 -27.31
CA PRO A 14 1.14 1.50 -27.21
C PRO A 14 1.50 1.04 -25.80
N PHE A 15 1.15 -0.19 -25.44
CA PHE A 15 1.28 -0.69 -24.07
C PHE A 15 2.70 -0.49 -23.50
N TRP A 16 3.73 -1.00 -24.17
CA TRP A 16 5.11 -0.97 -23.69
C TRP A 16 5.72 0.44 -23.64
N GLN A 17 5.23 1.38 -24.42
CA GLN A 17 5.62 2.80 -24.31
C GLN A 17 5.04 3.50 -23.06
N ARG A 18 4.16 2.80 -22.33
CA ARG A 18 3.61 3.22 -21.02
C ARG A 18 4.29 2.54 -19.86
N VAL A 19 5.31 1.74 -20.10
CA VAL A 19 6.12 1.06 -19.09
C VAL A 19 7.52 1.65 -19.13
N ASP A 20 8.03 2.03 -17.98
CA ASP A 20 9.42 2.46 -17.79
C ASP A 20 10.28 1.21 -17.63
N VAL A 21 10.72 0.68 -18.76
CA VAL A 21 11.51 -0.55 -18.83
C VAL A 21 12.94 -0.26 -18.47
N SER A 22 13.53 -1.06 -17.57
CA SER A 22 14.93 -0.99 -17.17
C SER A 22 15.73 -2.12 -17.82
N ASP A 23 16.99 -1.86 -18.15
CA ASP A 23 17.96 -2.87 -18.61
C ASP A 23 18.38 -3.80 -17.44
N ASP A 24 18.22 -3.36 -16.20
CA ASP A 24 18.40 -4.19 -15.02
C ASP A 24 17.18 -5.12 -14.84
N LYS A 25 17.44 -6.43 -14.90
CA LYS A 25 16.41 -7.47 -14.77
C LYS A 25 15.75 -7.51 -13.39
N ASP A 26 16.46 -7.06 -12.37
CA ASP A 26 16.01 -7.01 -10.99
C ASP A 26 15.31 -5.70 -10.64
N ALA A 27 15.30 -4.73 -11.56
CA ALA A 27 14.58 -3.47 -11.39
C ALA A 27 13.08 -3.63 -11.68
N CYS A 28 12.26 -2.88 -10.95
CA CYS A 28 10.83 -2.76 -11.27
C CYS A 28 10.64 -1.91 -12.53
N TRP A 29 9.86 -2.42 -13.48
CA TRP A 29 9.43 -1.66 -14.65
C TRP A 29 8.14 -0.92 -14.32
N GLU A 30 8.22 0.39 -14.13
CA GLU A 30 7.10 1.14 -13.59
C GLU A 30 6.04 1.47 -14.65
N TRP A 31 4.77 1.19 -14.34
CA TRP A 31 3.63 1.64 -15.14
C TRP A 31 3.46 3.16 -15.09
N LEU A 32 3.48 3.82 -16.25
CA LEU A 32 3.37 5.27 -16.38
C LEU A 32 1.92 5.76 -16.62
N GLY A 33 0.99 4.83 -16.88
CA GLY A 33 -0.40 5.13 -17.17
C GLY A 33 -1.26 5.33 -15.91
N ALA A 34 -2.58 5.18 -16.10
CA ALA A 34 -3.56 5.32 -15.02
C ALA A 34 -3.42 4.21 -13.98
N VAL A 35 -3.69 4.56 -12.73
CA VAL A 35 -3.67 3.65 -11.57
C VAL A 35 -5.05 3.68 -10.92
N GLN A 36 -5.63 2.51 -10.65
CA GLN A 36 -6.90 2.39 -9.93
C GLN A 36 -6.74 2.64 -8.43
N THR A 37 -7.85 2.81 -7.72
CA THR A 37 -7.89 3.10 -6.27
C THR A 37 -7.13 2.06 -5.43
N ALA A 38 -7.14 0.79 -5.85
CA ALA A 38 -6.39 -0.28 -5.18
C ALA A 38 -4.87 -0.21 -5.41
N GLY A 39 -4.37 0.72 -6.25
CA GLY A 39 -2.94 0.95 -6.50
C GLY A 39 -2.36 0.17 -7.68
N TYR A 40 -3.16 -0.58 -8.43
CA TYR A 40 -2.69 -1.30 -9.62
C TYR A 40 -2.76 -0.45 -10.88
N GLY A 41 -1.78 -0.63 -11.78
CA GLY A 41 -1.80 -0.06 -13.11
C GLY A 41 -3.01 -0.56 -13.91
N MET A 42 -3.70 0.34 -14.61
CA MET A 42 -4.93 0.03 -15.34
C MET A 42 -4.88 0.50 -16.78
N THR A 43 -5.45 -0.31 -17.69
CA THR A 43 -5.67 0.01 -19.09
C THR A 43 -7.16 -0.18 -19.44
N SER A 44 -7.57 0.18 -20.65
CA SER A 44 -8.91 -0.13 -21.17
C SER A 44 -9.17 -1.63 -21.33
N LYS A 45 -8.10 -2.45 -21.41
CA LYS A 45 -8.18 -3.91 -21.60
C LYS A 45 -8.03 -4.69 -20.30
N GLY A 46 -7.74 -4.03 -19.16
CA GLY A 46 -7.54 -4.68 -17.88
C GLY A 46 -6.33 -4.17 -17.10
N LEU A 47 -5.84 -4.96 -16.16
CA LEU A 47 -4.71 -4.61 -15.30
C LEU A 47 -3.39 -4.68 -16.08
N ALA A 48 -2.56 -3.64 -15.95
CA ALA A 48 -1.32 -3.51 -16.72
C ALA A 48 -0.36 -4.68 -16.49
N HIS A 49 -0.15 -5.11 -15.26
CA HIS A 49 0.74 -6.24 -14.95
C HIS A 49 0.27 -7.57 -15.57
N ARG A 50 -1.05 -7.81 -15.67
CA ARG A 50 -1.56 -9.02 -16.34
C ARG A 50 -1.25 -8.99 -17.83
N ILE A 51 -1.48 -7.86 -18.48
CA ILE A 51 -1.17 -7.67 -19.92
C ILE A 51 0.34 -7.82 -20.15
N ALA A 52 1.18 -7.25 -19.28
CA ALA A 52 2.63 -7.39 -19.36
C ALA A 52 3.07 -8.87 -19.27
N TYR A 53 2.49 -9.63 -18.33
CA TYR A 53 2.78 -11.04 -18.15
C TYR A 53 2.32 -11.87 -19.38
N GLU A 54 1.08 -11.67 -19.81
CA GLU A 54 0.49 -12.40 -20.96
C GLU A 54 1.24 -12.15 -22.27
N ASP A 55 1.73 -10.93 -22.48
CA ASP A 55 2.48 -10.56 -23.68
C ASP A 55 3.92 -11.09 -23.68
N ALA A 56 4.57 -11.11 -22.53
CA ALA A 56 5.98 -11.50 -22.42
C ALA A 56 6.21 -12.99 -22.09
N VAL A 57 5.29 -13.63 -21.40
CA VAL A 57 5.43 -15.03 -20.92
C VAL A 57 4.40 -15.95 -21.55
N GLY A 58 3.15 -15.47 -21.70
CA GLY A 58 2.05 -16.26 -22.23
C GLY A 58 0.81 -16.21 -21.33
N PRO A 59 -0.26 -16.92 -21.71
CA PRO A 59 -1.54 -16.86 -21.02
C PRO A 59 -1.44 -17.26 -19.57
N ILE A 60 -2.12 -16.49 -18.70
CA ILE A 60 -2.22 -16.83 -17.28
C ILE A 60 -3.13 -18.06 -17.14
N PRO A 61 -2.66 -19.16 -16.52
CA PRO A 61 -3.47 -20.38 -16.36
C PRO A 61 -4.79 -20.08 -15.64
N GLU A 62 -5.85 -20.79 -16.03
CA GLU A 62 -7.17 -20.62 -15.46
C GLU A 62 -7.17 -20.82 -13.94
N GLY A 63 -7.92 -19.99 -13.23
CA GLY A 63 -7.99 -20.03 -11.76
C GLY A 63 -6.80 -19.41 -11.04
N LEU A 64 -5.73 -18.99 -11.75
CA LEU A 64 -4.58 -18.35 -11.15
C LEU A 64 -4.69 -16.80 -11.21
N THR A 65 -4.03 -16.17 -10.26
CA THR A 65 -3.85 -14.73 -10.18
C THR A 65 -2.35 -14.40 -10.19
N ILE A 66 -1.98 -13.22 -10.63
CA ILE A 66 -0.59 -12.77 -10.61
C ILE A 66 -0.26 -12.19 -9.22
N ASP A 67 0.76 -12.73 -8.56
CA ASP A 67 1.40 -12.13 -7.39
C ASP A 67 2.63 -11.31 -7.81
N HIS A 68 2.82 -10.15 -7.18
CA HIS A 68 4.03 -9.34 -7.36
C HIS A 68 5.08 -9.74 -6.32
N LEU A 69 6.13 -10.41 -6.72
CA LEU A 69 7.25 -10.81 -5.84
C LEU A 69 7.93 -9.56 -5.23
N CYS A 70 8.05 -8.48 -6.02
CA CYS A 70 8.61 -7.18 -5.60
C CYS A 70 7.65 -6.34 -4.72
N ARG A 71 6.39 -6.76 -4.54
CA ARG A 71 5.34 -6.02 -3.80
C ARG A 71 4.98 -4.63 -4.35
N THR A 72 5.45 -4.28 -5.53
CA THR A 72 5.15 -3.02 -6.22
C THR A 72 3.99 -3.24 -7.18
N LYS A 73 2.80 -2.74 -6.85
CA LYS A 73 1.56 -2.97 -7.61
C LYS A 73 1.54 -2.35 -9.00
N THR A 74 2.40 -1.36 -9.25
CA THR A 74 2.57 -0.70 -10.55
C THR A 74 3.68 -1.33 -11.40
N CYS A 75 4.38 -2.35 -10.87
CA CYS A 75 5.42 -3.04 -11.61
C CYS A 75 4.82 -3.85 -12.77
N CYS A 76 5.47 -3.76 -13.94
CA CYS A 76 5.16 -4.52 -15.15
C CYS A 76 6.30 -5.45 -15.58
N ASN A 77 7.33 -5.66 -14.73
CA ASN A 77 8.42 -6.58 -15.02
C ASN A 77 7.94 -8.03 -14.87
N PRO A 78 7.94 -8.85 -15.94
CA PRO A 78 7.47 -10.24 -15.88
C PRO A 78 8.28 -11.11 -14.91
N ASN A 79 9.57 -10.82 -14.72
CA ASN A 79 10.44 -11.54 -13.77
C ASN A 79 10.03 -11.32 -12.31
N HIS A 80 9.23 -10.29 -12.03
CA HIS A 80 8.70 -9.98 -10.70
C HIS A 80 7.29 -10.51 -10.47
N MET A 81 6.78 -11.34 -11.38
CA MET A 81 5.40 -11.83 -11.38
C MET A 81 5.36 -13.34 -11.35
N GLU A 82 4.46 -13.87 -10.55
CA GLU A 82 4.23 -15.31 -10.44
C GLU A 82 2.73 -15.63 -10.49
N PRO A 83 2.29 -16.54 -11.38
CA PRO A 83 0.93 -17.06 -11.36
C PRO A 83 0.75 -17.97 -10.14
N VAL A 84 -0.15 -17.63 -9.24
CA VAL A 84 -0.43 -18.37 -8.01
C VAL A 84 -1.93 -18.48 -7.79
N THR A 85 -2.37 -19.44 -6.97
CA THR A 85 -3.76 -19.51 -6.53
C THR A 85 -4.11 -18.27 -5.68
N LEU A 86 -5.39 -17.89 -5.67
CA LEU A 86 -5.85 -16.81 -4.81
C LEU A 86 -5.53 -17.06 -3.33
N ALA A 87 -5.65 -18.32 -2.88
CA ALA A 87 -5.33 -18.72 -1.50
C ALA A 87 -3.86 -18.45 -1.17
N GLU A 88 -2.94 -18.84 -2.06
CA GLU A 88 -1.50 -18.59 -1.87
C GLU A 88 -1.17 -17.10 -1.90
N ASN A 89 -1.75 -16.33 -2.84
CA ASN A 89 -1.55 -14.88 -2.91
C ASN A 89 -2.00 -14.18 -1.61
N LEU A 90 -3.17 -14.57 -1.08
CA LEU A 90 -3.67 -14.06 0.19
C LEU A 90 -2.77 -14.46 1.37
N ARG A 91 -2.29 -15.71 1.40
CA ARG A 91 -1.35 -16.19 2.42
C ARG A 91 -0.06 -15.37 2.44
N ARG A 92 0.52 -15.10 1.25
CA ARG A 92 1.71 -14.27 1.09
C ARG A 92 1.45 -12.81 1.49
N ALA A 93 0.29 -12.25 1.14
CA ALA A 93 -0.11 -10.91 1.52
C ALA A 93 -0.27 -10.75 3.03
N VAL A 94 -0.82 -11.74 3.73
CA VAL A 94 -0.93 -11.75 5.21
C VAL A 94 0.45 -11.79 5.84
N LYS A 95 1.36 -12.65 5.35
CA LYS A 95 2.74 -12.75 5.84
C LYS A 95 3.47 -11.41 5.70
N THR A 96 3.30 -10.73 4.57
CA THR A 96 3.91 -9.41 4.32
C THR A 96 3.28 -8.31 5.17
N ARG A 97 1.94 -8.31 5.36
CA ARG A 97 1.26 -7.40 6.27
C ARG A 97 1.73 -7.55 7.71
N ASN A 98 2.02 -8.78 8.14
CA ASN A 98 2.54 -9.03 9.49
C ASN A 98 3.98 -8.53 9.64
N HIS A 99 4.81 -8.52 8.56
CA HIS A 99 6.11 -7.84 8.57
C HIS A 99 5.98 -6.31 8.65
N HIS A 100 4.99 -5.71 7.99
CA HIS A 100 4.67 -4.28 8.19
C HIS A 100 3.97 -4.00 9.52
N ARG A 101 3.34 -5.00 10.14
CA ARG A 101 2.93 -4.98 11.55
C ARG A 101 4.09 -5.22 12.53
N GLY A 102 5.30 -5.48 12.04
CA GLY A 102 6.55 -5.33 12.78
C GLY A 102 6.78 -3.90 13.31
N GLY A 103 6.06 -2.90 12.78
CA GLY A 103 5.80 -1.64 13.47
C GLY A 103 5.21 -1.84 14.88
N ASN A 104 4.57 -2.97 15.14
CA ASN A 104 4.06 -3.30 16.47
C ASN A 104 5.14 -3.71 17.47
N LEU A 105 6.24 -4.35 17.07
CA LEU A 105 7.34 -4.66 18.02
C LEU A 105 8.12 -3.40 18.40
N ALA A 106 8.45 -2.55 17.43
CA ALA A 106 9.05 -1.25 17.71
C ALA A 106 8.06 -0.32 18.45
N TYR A 107 6.76 -0.43 18.16
CA TYR A 107 5.73 0.31 18.88
C TYR A 107 5.47 -0.26 20.28
N ALA A 108 5.53 -1.58 20.45
CA ALA A 108 5.45 -2.25 21.74
C ALA A 108 6.65 -1.93 22.66
N ALA A 109 7.84 -1.76 22.08
CA ALA A 109 9.04 -1.39 22.80
C ALA A 109 9.12 0.11 23.20
N ARG A 110 8.25 0.98 22.64
CA ARG A 110 8.25 2.40 23.00
C ARG A 110 7.82 2.61 24.44
N THR A 111 8.63 3.30 25.19
CA THR A 111 8.30 3.72 26.57
C THR A 111 7.48 5.00 26.61
N HIS A 112 7.48 5.80 25.55
CA HIS A 112 6.79 7.09 25.46
C HIS A 112 5.89 7.18 24.22
N CYS A 113 4.83 7.95 24.29
CA CYS A 113 3.97 8.27 23.16
C CYS A 113 4.63 9.29 22.21
N LYS A 114 4.01 9.56 21.06
CA LYS A 114 4.49 10.55 20.05
C LYS A 114 4.76 11.95 20.65
N TRP A 115 4.09 12.30 21.75
CA TRP A 115 4.17 13.59 22.41
C TRP A 115 5.03 13.59 23.66
N GLY A 116 5.84 12.52 23.89
CA GLY A 116 6.77 12.43 24.98
C GLY A 116 6.17 12.01 26.34
N HIS A 117 4.88 11.68 26.44
CA HIS A 117 4.32 11.16 27.69
C HIS A 117 4.70 9.69 27.86
N GLU A 118 5.19 9.33 29.04
CA GLU A 118 5.54 7.96 29.36
C GLU A 118 4.30 7.05 29.41
N TYR A 119 4.45 5.82 28.94
CA TYR A 119 3.43 4.77 29.03
C TYR A 119 3.53 4.06 30.40
N THR A 120 3.15 4.76 31.48
CA THR A 120 2.98 4.13 32.79
C THR A 120 1.66 3.37 32.85
N GLN A 121 1.46 2.57 33.89
CA GLN A 121 0.20 1.87 34.12
C GLN A 121 -0.97 2.85 34.31
N GLU A 122 -0.76 3.97 34.95
CA GLU A 122 -1.75 5.02 35.21
C GLU A 122 -2.08 5.78 33.91
N ASN A 123 -1.07 6.06 33.05
CA ASN A 123 -1.19 6.87 31.85
C ASN A 123 -1.53 6.03 30.59
N THR A 124 -1.63 4.71 30.72
CA THR A 124 -1.91 3.82 29.60
C THR A 124 -3.28 3.16 29.72
N ARG A 125 -4.01 3.08 28.62
CA ARG A 125 -5.15 2.17 28.48
C ARG A 125 -4.99 1.34 27.21
N MET A 126 -5.50 0.14 27.20
CA MET A 126 -5.57 -0.69 26.01
C MET A 126 -6.86 -0.41 25.23
N ASN A 127 -6.76 -0.39 23.90
CA ASN A 127 -7.89 -0.39 22.98
C ASN A 127 -7.63 -1.51 21.96
N GLY A 128 -8.21 -2.68 22.19
CA GLY A 128 -7.80 -3.91 21.51
C GLY A 128 -6.30 -4.16 21.75
N ASN A 129 -5.53 -4.33 20.68
CA ASN A 129 -4.08 -4.56 20.73
C ASN A 129 -3.25 -3.27 20.73
N SER A 130 -3.87 -2.09 20.86
CA SER A 130 -3.18 -0.81 20.80
C SER A 130 -3.15 -0.11 22.16
N ARG A 131 -1.98 0.44 22.53
CA ARG A 131 -1.83 1.30 23.70
C ARG A 131 -2.29 2.72 23.39
N VAL A 132 -3.07 3.30 24.26
CA VAL A 132 -3.55 4.68 24.18
C VAL A 132 -3.02 5.46 25.39
N CYS A 133 -2.29 6.53 25.13
CA CYS A 133 -1.86 7.47 26.16
C CYS A 133 -3.07 8.27 26.67
N LYS A 134 -3.39 8.16 27.97
CA LYS A 134 -4.54 8.85 28.58
C LYS A 134 -4.38 10.37 28.58
N ALA A 135 -3.17 10.89 28.80
CA ALA A 135 -2.88 12.31 28.75
C ALA A 135 -3.17 12.90 27.35
N CYS A 136 -2.75 12.22 26.29
CA CYS A 136 -3.07 12.62 24.91
C CYS A 136 -4.56 12.48 24.58
N ALA A 137 -5.24 11.48 25.12
CA ALA A 137 -6.68 11.29 24.92
C ALA A 137 -7.48 12.41 25.60
N LYS A 138 -7.10 12.76 26.84
CA LYS A 138 -7.71 13.88 27.59
C LYS A 138 -7.53 15.20 26.83
N ARG A 139 -6.31 15.55 26.44
CA ARG A 139 -6.03 16.78 25.68
C ARG A 139 -6.91 16.90 24.43
N ARG A 140 -7.08 15.81 23.65
CA ARG A 140 -7.94 15.82 22.45
C ARG A 140 -9.40 16.01 22.78
N SER A 141 -9.86 15.42 23.90
CA SER A 141 -11.23 15.60 24.37
C SER A 141 -11.47 17.04 24.82
N ASP A 142 -10.55 17.62 25.59
CA ASP A 142 -10.64 18.99 26.08
C ASP A 142 -10.63 19.99 24.91
N GLU A 143 -9.75 19.78 23.91
CA GLU A 143 -9.69 20.58 22.68
C GLU A 143 -11.00 20.47 21.86
N PHE A 144 -11.56 19.28 21.75
CA PHE A 144 -12.84 19.08 21.06
C PHE A 144 -13.99 19.79 21.77
N GLN A 145 -14.05 19.68 23.09
CA GLN A 145 -15.07 20.39 23.89
C GLN A 145 -14.93 21.90 23.79
N TRP A 146 -13.69 22.41 23.85
CA TRP A 146 -13.40 23.84 23.69
C TRP A 146 -13.86 24.35 22.32
N ARG A 147 -13.55 23.63 21.25
CA ARG A 147 -14.02 24.00 19.89
C ARG A 147 -15.53 24.05 19.81
N ARG A 148 -16.22 23.02 20.30
CA ARG A 148 -17.70 23.00 20.30
C ARG A 148 -18.30 24.14 21.10
N ALA A 149 -17.69 24.56 22.19
CA ALA A 149 -18.15 25.67 23.02
C ALA A 149 -17.95 27.05 22.33
N ASN A 150 -16.95 27.15 21.42
CA ASN A 150 -16.59 28.41 20.80
C ASN A 150 -16.95 28.51 19.30
N GLU A 151 -17.44 27.46 18.65
CA GLU A 151 -17.94 27.47 17.26
C GLU A 151 -19.43 27.88 17.16
N GLY A 152 -20.07 28.23 18.27
CA GLY A 152 -21.49 28.63 18.34
C GLY A 152 -21.70 30.09 18.81
N ALA A 153 -20.63 30.92 18.80
CA ALA A 153 -20.74 32.36 19.13
C ALA A 153 -20.53 33.22 17.89
#